data_299763d0e27f2ee4a53f4dbea4183671
#
_entry.id   299763d0e27f2ee4a53f4dbea4183671
#
_cell.length_a   1.000
_cell.length_b   1.000
_cell.length_c   1.000
_cell.angle_alpha   90.00
_cell.angle_beta   90.00
_cell.angle_gamma   90.00
#
_symmetry.space_group_name_H-M   'P 1'
#
loop_
_entity.id
_entity.type
_entity.pdbx_description
1 polymer ?
#
loop_
_entity_poly.entity_id
_entity_poly.type
_entity_poly.pdbx_seq_one_letter_code
_entity_poly.pdbx_strand_id
1 'polypeptide(L)'
;MKKLKNILSYVIVIVIAILIKEFIFSPIKVNGTSMYPTLNDGDLMILNEIGYYLNGVDRFDVVVVKKNGERLIKRVIGLPGEKVEYKDNELYINGNLIKEEFTHETTHNFNLEEIGVNVIPEGYYFVVGDNRTNSLDSRKIGLISKSEIKGKARFVLYPFSKFGKIK
;
A
#
# COMPACT_ATOMS: atom_id res chain seq x y z
N MET A 1 -33.54 -35.88 -10.25
CA MET A 1 -33.22 -34.54 -10.83
C MET A 1 -33.14 -33.42 -9.78
N LYS A 2 -34.10 -33.24 -8.84
CA LYS A 2 -34.04 -32.17 -7.81
C LYS A 2 -32.79 -32.25 -6.91
N LYS A 3 -32.44 -33.47 -6.40
CA LYS A 3 -31.25 -33.66 -5.55
C LYS A 3 -29.94 -33.27 -6.26
N LEU A 4 -29.80 -33.59 -7.55
CA LEU A 4 -28.58 -33.24 -8.33
C LEU A 4 -28.48 -31.74 -8.55
N LYS A 5 -29.59 -31.04 -8.82
CA LYS A 5 -29.61 -29.57 -8.91
C LYS A 5 -29.18 -28.89 -7.61
N ASN A 6 -29.64 -29.41 -6.47
CA ASN A 6 -29.25 -28.85 -5.16
C ASN A 6 -27.78 -29.06 -4.88
N ILE A 7 -27.22 -30.25 -5.18
CA ILE A 7 -25.78 -30.52 -5.01
C ILE A 7 -24.96 -29.57 -5.90
N LEU A 8 -25.37 -29.40 -7.17
CA LEU A 8 -24.69 -28.49 -8.09
C LEU A 8 -24.71 -27.04 -7.57
N SER A 9 -25.83 -26.59 -7.01
CA SER A 9 -25.92 -25.25 -6.42
C SER A 9 -24.94 -25.07 -5.25
N TYR A 10 -24.81 -26.04 -4.36
CA TYR A 10 -23.84 -25.98 -3.26
C TYR A 10 -22.39 -25.97 -3.78
N VAL A 11 -22.07 -26.77 -4.77
CA VAL A 11 -20.75 -26.77 -5.40
C VAL A 11 -20.42 -25.42 -6.01
N ILE A 12 -21.36 -24.80 -6.72
CA ILE A 12 -21.18 -23.47 -7.31
C ILE A 12 -20.93 -22.42 -6.22
N VAL A 13 -21.72 -22.43 -5.13
CA VAL A 13 -21.51 -21.49 -4.02
C VAL A 13 -20.13 -21.66 -3.37
N ILE A 14 -19.71 -22.91 -3.14
CA ILE A 14 -18.38 -23.21 -2.59
C ILE A 14 -17.26 -22.72 -3.53
N VAL A 15 -17.39 -23.00 -4.82
CA VAL A 15 -16.40 -22.53 -5.81
C VAL A 15 -16.33 -21.01 -5.86
N ILE A 16 -17.48 -20.32 -5.86
CA ILE A 16 -17.53 -18.86 -5.80
C ILE A 16 -16.90 -18.35 -4.51
N ALA A 17 -17.18 -18.95 -3.37
CA ALA A 17 -16.58 -18.55 -2.08
C ALA A 17 -15.06 -18.72 -2.06
N ILE A 18 -14.55 -19.82 -2.66
CA ILE A 18 -13.11 -20.05 -2.82
C ILE A 18 -12.49 -19.00 -3.74
N LEU A 19 -13.11 -18.70 -4.88
CA LEU A 19 -12.62 -17.68 -5.82
C LEU A 19 -12.61 -16.29 -5.16
N ILE A 20 -13.66 -15.94 -4.43
CA ILE A 20 -13.71 -14.68 -3.66
C ILE A 20 -12.56 -14.62 -2.65
N LYS A 21 -12.35 -15.71 -1.90
CA LYS A 21 -11.27 -15.78 -0.90
C LYS A 21 -9.88 -15.61 -1.55
N GLU A 22 -9.61 -16.32 -2.64
CA GLU A 22 -8.28 -16.31 -3.28
C GLU A 22 -7.99 -15.00 -4.03
N PHE A 23 -8.99 -14.36 -4.64
CA PHE A 23 -8.78 -13.20 -5.50
C PHE A 23 -9.14 -11.86 -4.88
N ILE A 24 -9.95 -11.84 -3.79
CA ILE A 24 -10.43 -10.57 -3.23
C ILE A 24 -9.72 -10.22 -1.91
N PHE A 25 -9.40 -11.23 -1.08
CA PHE A 25 -8.92 -11.01 0.28
C PHE A 25 -7.72 -11.90 0.62
N SER A 26 -6.52 -11.45 0.26
CA SER A 26 -5.28 -12.12 0.67
C SER A 26 -4.83 -11.59 2.04
N PRO A 27 -4.87 -12.38 3.12
CA PRO A 27 -4.32 -11.96 4.39
C PRO A 27 -2.79 -11.87 4.31
N ILE A 28 -2.23 -10.76 4.77
CA ILE A 28 -0.78 -10.52 4.81
C ILE A 28 -0.38 -10.16 6.23
N LYS A 29 0.66 -10.83 6.73
CA LYS A 29 1.32 -10.47 7.98
C LYS A 29 2.32 -9.34 7.72
N VAL A 30 2.25 -8.30 8.54
CA VAL A 30 3.23 -7.21 8.53
C VAL A 30 4.53 -7.72 9.12
N ASN A 31 5.63 -7.54 8.40
CA ASN A 31 6.97 -7.87 8.86
C ASN A 31 7.79 -6.58 8.93
N GLY A 32 8.35 -6.31 10.11
CA GLY A 32 9.16 -5.13 10.37
C GLY A 32 8.37 -3.90 10.81
N THR A 33 9.09 -2.82 11.07
CA THR A 33 8.57 -1.61 11.73
C THR A 33 8.47 -0.41 10.81
N SER A 34 8.65 -0.58 9.49
CA SER A 34 8.73 0.54 8.54
C SER A 34 7.42 1.34 8.40
N MET A 35 6.29 0.78 8.84
CA MET A 35 4.97 1.44 8.82
C MET A 35 4.48 1.83 10.22
N TYR A 36 5.33 1.74 11.24
CA TYR A 36 5.03 2.27 12.57
C TYR A 36 4.80 3.79 12.52
N PRO A 37 3.81 4.34 13.23
CA PRO A 37 2.90 3.69 14.18
C PRO A 37 1.62 3.13 13.55
N THR A 38 1.37 3.31 12.27
CA THR A 38 0.14 2.86 11.58
C THR A 38 -0.01 1.34 11.62
N LEU A 39 1.06 0.62 11.26
CA LEU A 39 1.12 -0.84 11.31
C LEU A 39 2.33 -1.28 12.15
N ASN A 40 2.12 -2.26 13.01
CA ASN A 40 3.17 -2.86 13.82
C ASN A 40 3.62 -4.20 13.21
N ASP A 41 4.83 -4.60 13.58
CA ASP A 41 5.29 -5.96 13.29
C ASP A 41 4.32 -6.99 13.85
N GLY A 42 3.97 -7.98 13.05
CA GLY A 42 3.01 -9.03 13.42
C GLY A 42 1.54 -8.71 13.16
N ASP A 43 1.18 -7.47 12.84
CA ASP A 43 -0.20 -7.13 12.47
C ASP A 43 -0.63 -7.97 11.25
N LEU A 44 -1.89 -8.42 11.24
CA LEU A 44 -2.48 -9.12 10.10
C LEU A 44 -3.43 -8.17 9.38
N MET A 45 -3.22 -7.95 8.10
CA MET A 45 -4.02 -7.07 7.26
C MET A 45 -4.57 -7.78 6.04
N ILE A 46 -5.57 -7.18 5.39
CA ILE A 46 -6.13 -7.64 4.11
C ILE A 46 -5.52 -6.84 2.96
N LEU A 47 -5.00 -7.56 1.97
CA LEU A 47 -4.64 -7.02 0.67
C LEU A 47 -5.86 -7.09 -0.26
N ASN A 48 -6.20 -5.96 -0.86
CA ASN A 48 -7.23 -5.85 -1.91
C ASN A 48 -6.53 -5.70 -3.27
N GLU A 49 -6.35 -6.82 -3.96
CA GLU A 49 -5.73 -6.85 -5.28
C GLU A 49 -6.69 -6.36 -6.37
N ILE A 50 -7.93 -6.84 -6.37
CA ILE A 50 -8.96 -6.48 -7.37
C ILE A 50 -9.27 -4.98 -7.30
N GLY A 51 -9.47 -4.43 -6.09
CA GLY A 51 -9.72 -3.00 -5.94
C GLY A 51 -8.58 -2.14 -6.48
N TYR A 52 -7.34 -2.63 -6.42
CA TYR A 52 -6.20 -1.99 -7.04
C TYR A 52 -6.29 -2.02 -8.58
N TYR A 53 -6.58 -3.19 -9.17
CA TYR A 53 -6.68 -3.33 -10.64
C TYR A 53 -7.79 -2.47 -11.23
N LEU A 54 -8.92 -2.32 -10.54
CA LEU A 54 -10.08 -1.58 -11.03
C LEU A 54 -9.95 -0.06 -10.83
N ASN A 55 -9.40 0.39 -9.72
CA ASN A 55 -9.43 1.80 -9.31
C ASN A 55 -8.05 2.47 -9.26
N GLY A 56 -6.97 1.71 -9.53
CA GLY A 56 -5.61 2.24 -9.43
C GLY A 56 -5.18 2.56 -8.00
N VAL A 57 -4.24 3.49 -7.86
CA VAL A 57 -3.65 3.92 -6.59
C VAL A 57 -3.93 5.39 -6.38
N ASP A 58 -4.39 5.73 -5.20
CA ASP A 58 -4.59 7.11 -4.76
C ASP A 58 -3.47 7.54 -3.80
N ARG A 59 -3.26 8.85 -3.66
CA ARG A 59 -2.35 9.39 -2.66
C ARG A 59 -2.78 8.92 -1.28
N PHE A 60 -1.80 8.58 -0.46
CA PHE A 60 -1.90 8.05 0.90
C PHE A 60 -2.45 6.62 1.02
N ASP A 61 -2.77 5.95 -0.08
CA ASP A 61 -3.03 4.51 -0.03
C ASP A 61 -1.80 3.75 0.53
N VAL A 62 -2.06 2.80 1.42
CA VAL A 62 -1.04 1.84 1.84
C VAL A 62 -1.02 0.69 0.85
N VAL A 63 0.12 0.43 0.26
CA VAL A 63 0.31 -0.57 -0.79
C VAL A 63 1.31 -1.64 -0.40
N VAL A 64 1.11 -2.84 -0.92
CA VAL A 64 2.11 -3.90 -0.88
C VAL A 64 2.89 -3.87 -2.20
N VAL A 65 4.19 -3.73 -2.08
CA VAL A 65 5.13 -3.66 -3.20
C VAL A 65 5.98 -4.93 -3.21
N LYS A 66 6.28 -5.47 -4.39
CA LYS A 66 7.29 -6.53 -4.58
C LYS A 66 8.44 -5.97 -5.43
N LYS A 67 9.59 -5.72 -4.77
CA LYS A 67 10.80 -5.21 -5.42
C LYS A 67 12.00 -6.07 -5.04
N ASN A 68 12.80 -6.46 -6.02
CA ASN A 68 14.00 -7.30 -5.84
C ASN A 68 13.73 -8.61 -5.06
N GLY A 69 12.55 -9.22 -5.23
CA GLY A 69 12.15 -10.43 -4.53
C GLY A 69 11.54 -10.22 -3.15
N GLU A 70 11.68 -9.04 -2.57
CA GLU A 70 11.15 -8.69 -1.26
C GLU A 70 9.75 -8.08 -1.34
N ARG A 71 8.94 -8.31 -0.31
CA ARG A 71 7.64 -7.66 -0.13
C ARG A 71 7.77 -6.54 0.88
N LEU A 72 7.43 -5.33 0.45
CA LEU A 72 7.46 -4.13 1.28
C LEU A 72 6.04 -3.58 1.41
N ILE A 73 5.72 -3.04 2.58
CA ILE A 73 4.48 -2.30 2.80
C ILE A 73 4.87 -0.84 2.93
N LYS A 74 4.26 0.03 2.11
CA LYS A 74 4.57 1.46 2.06
C LYS A 74 3.33 2.28 1.78
N ARG A 75 3.39 3.58 2.08
CA ARG A 75 2.36 4.55 1.74
C ARG A 75 2.72 5.30 0.48
N VAL A 76 1.76 5.47 -0.41
CA VAL A 76 1.91 6.27 -1.63
C VAL A 76 1.88 7.76 -1.27
N ILE A 77 2.94 8.46 -1.62
CA ILE A 77 3.08 9.90 -1.38
C ILE A 77 3.02 10.67 -2.68
N GLY A 78 3.71 10.23 -3.73
CA GLY A 78 3.73 10.90 -5.02
C GLY A 78 3.12 10.04 -6.12
N LEU A 79 2.35 10.68 -6.99
CA LEU A 79 1.68 10.09 -8.14
C LEU A 79 2.42 10.44 -9.45
N PRO A 80 2.17 9.74 -10.56
CA PRO A 80 2.75 10.08 -11.85
C PRO A 80 2.53 11.55 -12.23
N GLY A 81 3.55 12.17 -12.80
CA GLY A 81 3.53 13.59 -13.21
C GLY A 81 3.82 14.59 -12.11
N GLU A 82 4.07 14.15 -10.88
CA GLU A 82 4.26 15.04 -9.74
C GLU A 82 5.73 15.23 -9.35
N LYS A 83 6.00 16.43 -8.81
CA LYS A 83 7.20 16.73 -8.03
C LYS A 83 6.89 16.55 -6.56
N VAL A 84 7.75 15.82 -5.85
CA VAL A 84 7.62 15.58 -4.41
C VAL A 84 8.80 16.20 -3.70
N GLU A 85 8.52 16.97 -2.67
CA GLU A 85 9.52 17.58 -1.79
C GLU A 85 9.05 17.46 -0.34
N TYR A 86 9.96 17.12 0.56
CA TYR A 86 9.81 17.28 2.00
C TYR A 86 10.72 18.40 2.46
N LYS A 87 10.15 19.40 3.13
CA LYS A 87 10.85 20.52 3.71
C LYS A 87 10.29 20.82 5.09
N ASP A 88 11.17 20.87 6.08
CA ASP A 88 10.84 21.16 7.48
C ASP A 88 9.70 20.26 8.02
N ASN A 89 9.76 18.96 7.68
CA ASN A 89 8.75 17.94 8.01
C ASN A 89 7.39 18.10 7.31
N GLU A 90 7.28 18.97 6.32
CA GLU A 90 6.07 19.21 5.55
C GLU A 90 6.21 18.64 4.13
N LEU A 91 5.12 18.06 3.61
CA LEU A 91 5.04 17.53 2.26
C LEU A 91 4.60 18.60 1.28
N TYR A 92 5.36 18.78 0.20
CA TYR A 92 4.99 19.63 -0.93
C TYR A 92 4.85 18.78 -2.19
N ILE A 93 3.72 18.96 -2.89
CA ILE A 93 3.46 18.35 -4.20
C ILE A 93 3.30 19.47 -5.22
N ASN A 94 4.16 19.48 -6.23
CA ASN A 94 4.20 20.54 -7.24
C ASN A 94 4.30 21.95 -6.61
N GLY A 95 5.02 22.08 -5.49
CA GLY A 95 5.19 23.31 -4.74
C GLY A 95 4.02 23.69 -3.81
N ASN A 96 2.95 22.90 -3.77
CA ASN A 96 1.82 23.12 -2.87
C ASN A 96 1.94 22.27 -1.61
N LEU A 97 1.74 22.90 -0.44
CA LEU A 97 1.71 22.18 0.84
C LEU A 97 0.53 21.21 0.87
N ILE A 98 0.82 19.94 1.18
CA ILE A 98 -0.18 18.88 1.33
C ILE A 98 -0.12 18.35 2.75
N LYS A 99 -1.24 18.43 3.46
CA LYS A 99 -1.34 17.91 4.81
C LYS A 99 -1.41 16.39 4.82
N GLU A 100 -0.52 15.76 5.57
CA GLU A 100 -0.55 14.33 5.85
C GLU A 100 -1.45 14.07 7.08
N GLU A 101 -2.67 13.55 6.86
CA GLU A 101 -3.71 13.37 7.92
C GLU A 101 -3.57 12.02 8.65
N PHE A 102 -2.41 11.40 8.61
CA PHE A 102 -2.08 10.17 9.32
C PHE A 102 -0.85 10.39 10.21
N THR A 103 -0.67 9.52 11.19
CA THR A 103 0.48 9.60 12.09
C THR A 103 1.72 9.03 11.41
N HIS A 104 2.81 9.77 11.44
CA HIS A 104 4.11 9.34 10.94
C HIS A 104 5.23 9.96 11.78
N GLU A 105 6.42 9.39 11.68
CA GLU A 105 7.64 9.96 12.28
C GLU A 105 8.09 11.22 11.53
N THR A 106 8.94 12.03 12.17
CA THR A 106 9.52 13.23 11.53
C THR A 106 10.25 12.89 10.24
N THR A 107 9.94 13.61 9.17
CA THR A 107 10.52 13.42 7.86
C THR A 107 11.66 14.41 7.64
N HIS A 108 12.86 13.93 7.31
CA HIS A 108 13.96 14.77 6.89
C HIS A 108 13.67 15.43 5.53
N ASN A 109 14.29 16.57 5.29
CA ASN A 109 14.24 17.23 4.00
C ASN A 109 14.66 16.24 2.91
N PHE A 110 13.94 16.26 1.81
CA PHE A 110 14.16 15.38 0.66
C PHE A 110 13.52 15.98 -0.59
N ASN A 111 14.13 15.81 -1.72
CA ASN A 111 13.55 16.09 -3.03
C ASN A 111 13.85 14.95 -4.03
N LEU A 112 13.10 14.87 -5.12
CA LEU A 112 13.25 13.80 -6.09
C LEU A 112 14.61 13.82 -6.82
N GLU A 113 15.31 14.95 -6.87
CA GLU A 113 16.63 15.06 -7.51
C GLU A 113 17.68 14.21 -6.79
N GLU A 114 17.50 13.97 -5.47
CA GLU A 114 18.38 13.10 -4.69
C GLU A 114 18.37 11.64 -5.16
N ILE A 115 17.34 11.24 -5.87
CA ILE A 115 17.24 9.91 -6.52
C ILE A 115 17.34 10.00 -8.04
N GLY A 116 17.82 11.14 -8.58
CA GLY A 116 18.07 11.35 -10.00
C GLY A 116 16.81 11.59 -10.84
N VAL A 117 15.72 12.06 -10.23
CA VAL A 117 14.41 12.25 -10.89
C VAL A 117 13.89 13.64 -10.57
N ASN A 118 13.40 14.38 -11.57
CA ASN A 118 12.78 15.70 -11.36
C ASN A 118 11.27 15.63 -11.18
N VAL A 119 10.64 14.69 -11.88
CA VAL A 119 9.18 14.45 -11.87
C VAL A 119 8.95 12.95 -11.92
N ILE A 120 7.97 12.44 -11.19
CA ILE A 120 7.63 11.03 -11.20
C ILE A 120 7.13 10.65 -12.60
N PRO A 121 7.78 9.72 -13.33
CA PRO A 121 7.36 9.31 -14.65
C PRO A 121 6.01 8.59 -14.64
N GLU A 122 5.32 8.53 -15.79
CA GLU A 122 4.11 7.74 -15.96
C GLU A 122 4.34 6.26 -15.60
N GLY A 123 3.41 5.69 -14.85
CA GLY A 123 3.48 4.32 -14.36
C GLY A 123 4.40 4.10 -13.17
N TYR A 124 4.92 5.16 -12.56
CA TYR A 124 5.74 5.09 -11.35
C TYR A 124 5.09 5.85 -10.19
N TYR A 125 5.45 5.45 -8.98
CA TYR A 125 4.96 6.02 -7.73
C TYR A 125 6.12 6.26 -6.76
N PHE A 126 6.01 7.31 -5.98
CA PHE A 126 6.91 7.56 -4.86
C PHE A 126 6.23 7.10 -3.58
N VAL A 127 6.81 6.12 -2.91
CA VAL A 127 6.24 5.51 -1.71
C VAL A 127 7.19 5.64 -0.53
N VAL A 128 6.64 5.87 0.67
CA VAL A 128 7.42 6.09 1.90
C VAL A 128 6.82 5.27 3.04
N GLY A 129 7.65 4.82 3.97
CA GLY A 129 7.16 4.24 5.22
C GLY A 129 6.72 5.31 6.22
N ASP A 130 5.73 5.00 7.06
CA ASP A 130 5.28 5.92 8.10
C ASP A 130 6.33 6.09 9.20
N ASN A 131 7.18 5.07 9.41
CA ASN A 131 8.43 5.20 10.17
C ASN A 131 9.51 5.86 9.30
N ARG A 132 9.43 7.17 9.19
CA ARG A 132 10.23 7.99 8.27
C ARG A 132 11.74 7.86 8.47
N THR A 133 12.17 7.62 9.70
CA THR A 133 13.60 7.48 10.04
C THR A 133 14.11 6.06 9.83
N ASN A 134 13.23 5.06 9.93
CA ASN A 134 13.59 3.63 9.81
C ASN A 134 12.77 2.92 8.73
N SER A 135 12.91 3.36 7.48
CA SER A 135 12.25 2.76 6.33
C SER A 135 13.20 2.62 5.13
N LEU A 136 13.16 1.46 4.51
CA LEU A 136 13.70 1.22 3.17
C LEU A 136 12.57 1.47 2.16
N ASP A 137 12.57 2.65 1.54
CA ASP A 137 11.52 3.14 0.66
C ASP A 137 12.07 3.95 -0.52
N SER A 138 11.22 4.62 -1.28
CA SER A 138 11.60 5.29 -2.52
C SER A 138 12.73 6.31 -2.36
N ARG A 139 12.94 6.85 -1.19
CA ARG A 139 14.08 7.75 -0.89
C ARG A 139 15.42 7.03 -1.00
N LYS A 140 15.43 5.70 -0.86
CA LYS A 140 16.65 4.86 -0.90
C LYS A 140 16.66 3.89 -2.08
N ILE A 141 15.51 3.31 -2.44
CA ILE A 141 15.40 2.26 -3.47
C ILE A 141 14.85 2.78 -4.80
N GLY A 142 14.59 4.11 -4.90
CA GLY A 142 14.02 4.73 -6.08
C GLY A 142 12.51 4.49 -6.23
N LEU A 143 11.97 4.99 -7.32
CA LEU A 143 10.53 4.89 -7.61
C LEU A 143 10.06 3.44 -7.75
N ILE A 144 8.78 3.23 -7.47
CA ILE A 144 8.11 1.95 -7.59
C ILE A 144 7.27 1.96 -8.86
N SER A 145 7.50 0.98 -9.74
CA SER A 145 6.67 0.82 -10.94
C SER A 145 5.28 0.27 -10.59
N LYS A 146 4.29 0.57 -11.42
CA LYS A 146 2.93 0.03 -11.30
C LYS A 146 2.90 -1.49 -11.22
N SER A 147 3.78 -2.19 -11.95
CA SER A 147 3.87 -3.65 -11.97
C SER A 147 4.42 -4.26 -10.67
N GLU A 148 5.19 -3.48 -9.90
CA GLU A 148 5.71 -3.88 -8.60
C GLU A 148 4.65 -3.82 -7.50
N ILE A 149 3.59 -3.01 -7.67
CA ILE A 149 2.47 -2.91 -6.71
C ILE A 149 1.58 -4.15 -6.84
N LYS A 150 1.31 -4.83 -5.73
CA LYS A 150 0.48 -6.05 -5.68
C LYS A 150 -0.94 -5.79 -5.26
N GLY A 151 -1.21 -4.69 -4.57
CA GLY A 151 -2.54 -4.28 -4.14
C GLY A 151 -2.51 -3.26 -3.02
N LYS A 152 -3.70 -2.85 -2.58
CA LYS A 152 -3.90 -1.89 -1.49
C LYS A 152 -4.20 -2.62 -0.18
N ALA A 153 -3.52 -2.25 0.90
CA ALA A 153 -3.86 -2.68 2.26
C ALA A 153 -4.93 -1.73 2.82
N ARG A 154 -6.11 -2.25 3.12
CA ARG A 154 -7.23 -1.40 3.57
C ARG A 154 -7.70 -1.68 4.98
N PHE A 155 -7.49 -2.89 5.50
CA PHE A 155 -8.00 -3.32 6.77
C PHE A 155 -6.97 -4.09 7.58
N VAL A 156 -6.89 -3.77 8.87
CA VAL A 156 -6.21 -4.59 9.87
C VAL A 156 -7.22 -5.58 10.44
N LEU A 157 -6.90 -6.88 10.41
CA LEU A 157 -7.71 -7.96 10.96
C LEU A 157 -7.34 -8.28 12.42
N TYR A 158 -6.05 -8.20 12.72
CA TYR A 158 -5.48 -8.53 14.01
C TYR A 158 -4.25 -7.64 14.27
N PRO A 159 -4.05 -7.17 15.52
CA PRO A 159 -4.83 -7.44 16.73
C PRO A 159 -6.22 -6.79 16.70
N PHE A 160 -7.17 -7.37 17.44
CA PHE A 160 -8.55 -6.85 17.49
C PHE A 160 -8.64 -5.42 18.03
N SER A 161 -7.66 -4.99 18.83
CA SER A 161 -7.55 -3.59 19.30
C SER A 161 -7.34 -2.58 18.15
N LYS A 162 -6.84 -3.04 17.00
CA LYS A 162 -6.60 -2.23 15.78
C LYS A 162 -7.55 -2.59 14.63
N PHE A 163 -8.53 -3.48 14.88
CA PHE A 163 -9.45 -3.92 13.83
C PHE A 163 -10.14 -2.73 13.16
N GLY A 164 -9.97 -2.62 11.85
CA GLY A 164 -10.59 -1.53 11.11
C GLY A 164 -9.79 -1.08 9.89
N LYS A 165 -10.24 0.04 9.31
CA LYS A 165 -9.57 0.66 8.17
C LYS A 165 -8.19 1.20 8.57
N ILE A 166 -7.22 0.99 7.69
CA ILE A 166 -5.92 1.68 7.76
C ILE A 166 -6.15 3.13 7.37
N LYS A 167 -5.72 4.05 8.22
CA LYS A 167 -5.79 5.51 8.01
C LYS A 167 -4.51 6.02 7.40
#